data_09158471f7a91dab67a1929898792604
#
_entry.id   09158471f7a91dab67a1929898792604
#
_cell.length_a   1.000
_cell.length_b   1.000
_cell.length_c   1.000
_cell.angle_alpha   90.00
_cell.angle_beta   90.00
_cell.angle_gamma   90.00
#
_symmetry.space_group_name_H-M   'P 1'
#
loop_
_entity.id
_entity.type
_entity.pdbx_description
1 polymer ?
#
loop_
_entity_poly.entity_id
_entity_poly.type
_entity_poly.pdbx_seq_one_letter_code
_entity_poly.pdbx_strand_id
1 'polypeptide(L)'
;LMGIGGALTGCGPAFIDLIIEALGDAGVKYGVPRKQAYEMVSQMILGSAKLQLQTGEHPGVLKDNVCSPAGTTICGDALEHAGIRAGFIDAIDAVMNK
;
A
#
# COMPACT_ATOMS: atom_id res chain seq x y z
N LEU A 1 18.84 -13.82 -13.82
CA LEU A 1 17.40 -13.72 -13.93
C LEU A 1 16.76 -13.72 -12.54
N MET A 2 15.83 -12.80 -12.34
CA MET A 2 15.14 -12.69 -11.08
C MET A 2 13.88 -13.54 -11.12
N GLY A 3 13.71 -14.43 -10.14
CA GLY A 3 12.46 -15.17 -9.98
C GLY A 3 11.37 -14.28 -9.43
N ILE A 4 10.10 -14.74 -9.48
CA ILE A 4 8.96 -13.94 -9.03
C ILE A 4 9.07 -13.56 -7.54
N GLY A 5 9.54 -14.45 -6.68
CA GLY A 5 9.76 -14.13 -5.27
C GLY A 5 10.77 -13.00 -5.09
N GLY A 6 11.86 -13.03 -5.85
CA GLY A 6 12.87 -11.97 -5.84
C GLY A 6 12.32 -10.65 -6.38
N ALA A 7 11.45 -10.69 -7.39
CA ALA A 7 10.79 -9.48 -7.90
C ALA A 7 9.90 -8.84 -6.82
N LEU A 8 9.10 -9.66 -6.13
CA LEU A 8 8.23 -9.16 -5.06
C LEU A 8 9.03 -8.53 -3.93
N THR A 9 10.09 -9.18 -3.48
CA THR A 9 10.86 -8.71 -2.31
C THR A 9 11.94 -7.70 -2.67
N GLY A 10 12.47 -7.74 -3.89
CA GLY A 10 13.52 -6.83 -4.34
C GLY A 10 13.00 -5.53 -4.91
N CYS A 11 11.90 -5.56 -5.66
CA CYS A 11 11.28 -4.36 -6.24
C CYS A 11 10.14 -3.81 -5.37
N GLY A 12 9.51 -4.67 -4.57
CA GLY A 12 8.40 -4.27 -3.70
C GLY A 12 8.71 -3.10 -2.77
N PRO A 13 9.91 -3.03 -2.15
CA PRO A 13 10.25 -1.88 -1.31
C PRO A 13 10.12 -0.53 -2.01
N ALA A 14 10.49 -0.44 -3.29
CA ALA A 14 10.33 0.79 -4.06
C ALA A 14 8.86 1.16 -4.24
N PHE A 15 7.99 0.17 -4.43
CA PHE A 15 6.54 0.39 -4.54
C PHE A 15 5.98 0.92 -3.22
N ILE A 16 6.44 0.38 -2.10
CA ILE A 16 6.02 0.83 -0.78
C ILE A 16 6.53 2.26 -0.52
N ASP A 17 7.76 2.58 -0.93
CA ASP A 17 8.29 3.94 -0.79
C ASP A 17 7.46 4.94 -1.59
N LEU A 18 7.00 4.55 -2.78
CA LEU A 18 6.11 5.37 -3.60
C LEU A 18 4.77 5.60 -2.88
N ILE A 19 4.24 4.56 -2.24
CA ILE A 19 3.00 4.67 -1.45
C ILE A 19 3.19 5.63 -0.27
N ILE A 20 4.31 5.51 0.44
CA ILE A 20 4.64 6.39 1.57
C ILE A 20 4.69 7.83 1.08
N GLU A 21 5.36 8.08 -0.03
CA GLU A 21 5.47 9.42 -0.61
C GLU A 21 4.10 9.98 -1.02
N ALA A 22 3.29 9.18 -1.71
CA ALA A 22 1.98 9.62 -2.18
C ALA A 22 1.04 9.93 -1.02
N LEU A 23 0.96 9.04 -0.01
CA LEU A 23 0.13 9.27 1.17
C LEU A 23 0.68 10.42 2.02
N GLY A 24 2.01 10.55 2.11
CA GLY A 24 2.65 11.68 2.76
C GLY A 24 2.27 13.00 2.10
N ASP A 25 2.28 13.04 0.77
CA ASP A 25 1.87 14.23 0.01
C ASP A 25 0.41 14.58 0.29
N ALA A 26 -0.46 13.58 0.38
CA ALA A 26 -1.85 13.79 0.74
C ALA A 26 -1.98 14.40 2.14
N GLY A 27 -1.18 13.90 3.10
CA GLY A 27 -1.15 14.45 4.45
C GLY A 27 -0.72 15.92 4.46
N VAL A 28 0.32 16.25 3.71
CA VAL A 28 0.82 17.63 3.58
C VAL A 28 -0.25 18.55 2.99
N LYS A 29 -0.98 18.05 1.99
CA LYS A 29 -2.07 18.82 1.36
C LYS A 29 -3.12 19.27 2.39
N TYR A 30 -3.34 18.46 3.43
CA TYR A 30 -4.32 18.75 4.49
C TYR A 30 -3.67 19.24 5.78
N GLY A 31 -2.42 19.71 5.73
CA GLY A 31 -1.80 20.44 6.82
C GLY A 31 -0.90 19.66 7.75
N VAL A 32 -0.62 18.40 7.47
CA VAL A 32 0.34 17.61 8.27
C VAL A 32 1.76 17.95 7.84
N PRO A 33 2.66 18.32 8.77
CA PRO A 33 4.06 18.52 8.39
C PRO A 33 4.65 17.27 7.73
N ARG A 34 5.45 17.45 6.68
CA ARG A 34 5.92 16.34 5.84
C ARG A 34 6.60 15.22 6.63
N LYS A 35 7.48 15.58 7.56
CA LYS A 35 8.18 14.58 8.37
C LYS A 35 7.19 13.73 9.17
N GLN A 36 6.22 14.37 9.82
CA GLN A 36 5.19 13.65 10.59
C GLN A 36 4.32 12.79 9.67
N ALA A 37 3.97 13.29 8.49
CA ALA A 37 3.16 12.53 7.54
C ALA A 37 3.86 11.22 7.15
N TYR A 38 5.15 11.27 6.85
CA TYR A 38 5.92 10.07 6.51
C TYR A 38 6.01 9.10 7.69
N GLU A 39 6.23 9.60 8.90
CA GLU A 39 6.30 8.76 10.10
C GLU A 39 4.97 8.05 10.33
N MET A 40 3.86 8.76 10.23
CA MET A 40 2.53 8.20 10.43
C MET A 40 2.21 7.12 9.39
N VAL A 41 2.50 7.40 8.12
CA VAL A 41 2.24 6.46 7.03
C VAL A 41 3.11 5.20 7.17
N SER A 42 4.40 5.38 7.46
CA SER A 42 5.32 4.25 7.62
C SER A 42 4.92 3.37 8.79
N GLN A 43 4.53 3.95 9.92
CA GLN A 43 4.07 3.20 11.08
C GLN A 43 2.80 2.42 10.76
N MET A 44 1.88 3.01 10.03
CA MET A 44 0.65 2.35 9.59
C MET A 44 0.96 1.14 8.70
N ILE A 45 1.85 1.30 7.73
CA ILE A 45 2.23 0.21 6.81
C ILE A 45 2.89 -0.92 7.59
N LEU A 46 3.80 -0.58 8.49
CA LEU A 46 4.47 -1.56 9.35
C LEU A 46 3.44 -2.36 10.15
N GLY A 47 2.49 -1.70 10.78
CA GLY A 47 1.45 -2.35 11.57
C GLY A 47 0.54 -3.24 10.74
N SER A 48 0.14 -2.78 9.57
CA SER A 48 -0.72 -3.56 8.67
C SER A 48 -0.02 -4.82 8.17
N ALA A 49 1.24 -4.69 7.77
CA ALA A 49 2.03 -5.83 7.31
C ALA A 49 2.25 -6.84 8.45
N LYS A 50 2.57 -6.36 9.64
CA LYS A 50 2.77 -7.22 10.81
C LYS A 50 1.49 -7.97 11.17
N LEU A 51 0.35 -7.30 11.14
CA LEU A 51 -0.94 -7.93 11.44
C LEU A 51 -1.23 -9.08 10.47
N GLN A 52 -1.04 -8.85 9.18
CA GLN A 52 -1.26 -9.90 8.17
C GLN A 52 -0.31 -11.09 8.38
N LEU A 53 0.96 -10.83 8.67
CA LEU A 53 1.95 -11.89 8.92
C LEU A 53 1.60 -12.70 10.15
N GLN A 54 1.20 -12.05 11.25
CA GLN A 54 0.90 -12.72 12.52
C GLN A 54 -0.39 -13.52 12.46
N THR A 55 -1.40 -13.02 11.77
CA THR A 55 -2.71 -13.68 11.71
C THR A 55 -2.83 -14.67 10.56
N GLY A 56 -2.08 -14.46 9.48
CA GLY A 56 -2.24 -15.22 8.23
C GLY A 56 -3.58 -14.97 7.56
N GLU A 57 -4.32 -13.95 8.00
CA GLU A 57 -5.64 -13.64 7.48
C GLU A 57 -5.56 -13.13 6.05
N HIS A 58 -6.58 -13.41 5.25
CA HIS A 58 -6.66 -12.89 3.89
C HIS A 58 -6.67 -11.36 3.91
N PRO A 59 -5.81 -10.70 3.10
CA PRO A 59 -5.76 -9.22 3.09
C PRO A 59 -7.10 -8.55 2.82
N GLY A 60 -7.97 -9.17 2.01
CA GLY A 60 -9.32 -8.66 1.75
C GLY A 60 -10.18 -8.62 2.99
N VAL A 61 -10.05 -9.62 3.87
CA VAL A 61 -10.77 -9.65 5.15
C VAL A 61 -10.27 -8.53 6.06
N LEU A 62 -8.94 -8.38 6.16
CA LEU A 62 -8.35 -7.30 6.97
C LEU A 62 -8.79 -5.93 6.46
N LYS A 63 -8.83 -5.74 5.15
CA LYS A 63 -9.31 -4.50 4.53
C LYS A 63 -10.78 -4.25 4.92
N ASP A 64 -11.64 -5.26 4.80
CA ASP A 64 -13.06 -5.11 5.10
C ASP A 64 -13.30 -4.80 6.58
N ASN A 65 -12.46 -5.32 7.47
CA ASN A 65 -12.59 -5.07 8.91
C ASN A 65 -12.36 -3.61 9.29
N VAL A 66 -11.61 -2.85 8.49
CA VAL A 66 -11.40 -1.41 8.75
C VAL A 66 -12.34 -0.52 7.94
N CYS A 67 -13.14 -1.11 7.04
CA CYS A 67 -14.12 -0.38 6.24
C CYS A 67 -15.49 -0.49 6.89
N SER A 68 -15.94 0.58 7.55
CA SER A 68 -17.30 0.63 8.08
C SER A 68 -18.28 1.15 7.03
N PRO A 69 -19.59 0.76 7.10
CA PRO A 69 -20.58 1.29 6.17
C PRO A 69 -20.61 2.82 6.21
N ALA A 70 -20.50 3.44 5.03
CA ALA A 70 -20.45 4.91 4.87
C ALA A 70 -19.29 5.57 5.64
N GLY A 71 -18.30 4.81 6.11
CA GLY A 71 -17.15 5.33 6.82
C GLY A 71 -16.09 5.90 5.86
N THR A 72 -15.16 6.66 6.42
CA THR A 72 -14.11 7.32 5.62
C THR A 72 -13.19 6.32 4.93
N THR A 73 -13.00 5.13 5.51
CA THR A 73 -12.11 4.11 4.96
C THR A 73 -12.61 3.55 3.63
N ILE A 74 -13.91 3.64 3.37
CA ILE A 74 -14.47 3.21 2.07
C ILE A 74 -13.89 4.05 0.91
N CYS A 75 -13.22 5.15 1.22
CA CYS A 75 -12.52 5.96 0.22
C CYS A 75 -11.44 5.15 -0.51
N GLY A 76 -11.04 3.99 0.01
CA GLY A 76 -10.23 3.03 -0.73
C GLY A 76 -10.86 2.61 -2.06
N ASP A 77 -12.18 2.77 -2.20
CA ASP A 77 -12.88 2.59 -3.46
C ASP A 77 -12.31 3.50 -4.56
N ALA A 78 -11.88 4.71 -4.21
CA ALA A 78 -11.22 5.61 -5.17
C ALA A 78 -9.93 5.01 -5.74
N LEU A 79 -9.19 4.26 -4.93
CA LEU A 79 -7.99 3.56 -5.37
C LEU A 79 -8.34 2.44 -6.35
N GLU A 80 -9.42 1.71 -6.10
CA GLU A 80 -9.88 0.68 -7.02
C GLU A 80 -10.26 1.28 -8.37
N HIS A 81 -10.98 2.39 -8.38
CA HIS A 81 -11.32 3.11 -9.60
C HIS A 81 -10.08 3.64 -10.34
N ALA A 82 -9.04 4.01 -9.60
CA ALA A 82 -7.77 4.45 -10.17
C ALA A 82 -6.93 3.28 -10.72
N GLY A 83 -7.34 2.04 -10.48
CA GLY A 83 -6.65 0.86 -11.04
C GLY A 83 -5.41 0.46 -10.25
N ILE A 84 -5.39 0.65 -8.94
CA ILE A 84 -4.20 0.37 -8.14
C ILE A 84 -3.73 -1.09 -8.23
N ARG A 85 -4.68 -2.04 -8.28
CA ARG A 85 -4.32 -3.46 -8.37
C ARG A 85 -3.61 -3.76 -9.69
N ALA A 86 -4.19 -3.29 -10.78
CA ALA A 86 -3.59 -3.44 -12.11
C ALA A 86 -2.23 -2.76 -12.17
N GLY A 87 -2.09 -1.60 -11.54
CA GLY A 87 -0.81 -0.89 -11.47
C GLY A 87 0.31 -1.72 -10.86
N PHE A 88 0.05 -2.38 -9.75
CA PHE A 88 1.05 -3.23 -9.10
C PHE A 88 1.34 -4.49 -9.92
N ILE A 89 0.32 -5.12 -10.48
CA ILE A 89 0.50 -6.30 -11.32
C ILE A 89 1.33 -5.94 -12.56
N ASP A 90 1.00 -4.83 -13.22
CA ASP A 90 1.73 -4.35 -14.40
C ASP A 90 3.19 -4.03 -14.07
N ALA A 91 3.45 -3.47 -12.88
CA ALA A 91 4.81 -3.16 -12.46
C ALA A 91 5.65 -4.43 -12.31
N ILE A 92 5.08 -5.48 -11.73
CA ILE A 92 5.75 -6.79 -11.62
C ILE A 92 5.93 -7.42 -13.00
N ASP A 93 4.93 -7.35 -13.86
CA ASP A 93 5.04 -7.85 -15.23
C ASP A 93 6.20 -7.19 -15.98
N ALA A 94 6.36 -5.88 -15.82
CA ALA A 94 7.45 -5.15 -16.46
C ALA A 94 8.83 -5.63 -15.98
N VAL A 95 8.96 -5.98 -14.71
CA VAL A 95 10.19 -6.55 -14.16
C VAL A 95 10.45 -7.96 -14.73
N MET A 96 9.43 -8.78 -14.75
CA MET A 96 9.58 -10.20 -15.18
C MET A 96 9.81 -10.33 -16.69
N ASN A 97 9.31 -9.40 -17.47
CA ASN A 97 9.42 -9.43 -18.93
C ASN A 97 10.60 -8.61 -19.48
N LYS A 98 11.49 -8.22 -18.61
CA LYS A 98 12.63 -7.39 -18.98
C LYS A 98 13.77 -8.19 -19.60
#